data_f3373c9c0051d525fb3e6fbdcb7c9146
#
_entry.id   f3373c9c0051d525fb3e6fbdcb7c9146
#
_cell.length_a   1.000
_cell.length_b   1.000
_cell.length_c   1.000
_cell.angle_alpha   90.00
_cell.angle_beta   90.00
_cell.angle_gamma   90.00
#
_symmetry.space_group_name_H-M   'P 1'
#
loop_
_entity.id
_entity.type
_entity.pdbx_description
1 polymer ?
#
loop_
_entity_poly.entity_id
_entity_poly.type
_entity_poly.pdbx_seq_one_letter_code
_entity_poly.pdbx_strand_id
1 'polypeptide(L)'
;VFVEDGKAKKVSFTNVPAFLYKKDQEVELPGYGKIRFDISFGGSFFAIVKAEQVGLEIVPENAAKLQDLGIQLRDIINKEIPVQHPELPHIHSVDLVEWWSKTETKGATLKNCVVFGQGQVDRSPCGTGTSAKMATLFAKGELKMGEKFFYESILGTIFEGEIVGKAKVGEYDAVIPQITGSAYITGFNHFVIDETDPVKYGF
;
A
#
# COMPACT_ATOMS: atom_id res chain seq x y z
N VAL A 1 -7.22 11.50 -17.16
CA VAL A 1 -8.56 11.68 -16.58
C VAL A 1 -9.59 11.22 -17.58
N PHE A 2 -10.50 10.33 -17.19
CA PHE A 2 -11.64 9.89 -17.99
C PHE A 2 -12.85 10.72 -17.60
N VAL A 3 -13.37 11.48 -18.53
CA VAL A 3 -14.51 12.40 -18.31
C VAL A 3 -15.72 11.88 -19.08
N GLU A 4 -16.87 11.82 -18.40
CA GLU A 4 -18.16 11.47 -18.96
C GLU A 4 -19.21 12.45 -18.39
N ASP A 5 -20.04 13.02 -19.26
CA ASP A 5 -21.04 14.04 -18.91
C ASP A 5 -20.49 15.20 -18.05
N GLY A 6 -19.28 15.67 -18.42
CA GLY A 6 -18.60 16.76 -17.72
C GLY A 6 -18.05 16.41 -16.32
N LYS A 7 -18.07 15.13 -15.93
CA LYS A 7 -17.58 14.64 -14.63
C LYS A 7 -16.42 13.69 -14.80
N ALA A 8 -15.37 13.86 -14.00
CA ALA A 8 -14.28 12.89 -13.90
C ALA A 8 -14.81 11.59 -13.29
N LYS A 9 -14.77 10.51 -14.06
CA LYS A 9 -15.21 9.17 -13.64
C LYS A 9 -14.07 8.34 -13.10
N LYS A 10 -12.90 8.46 -13.73
CA LYS A 10 -11.66 7.76 -13.33
C LYS A 10 -10.47 8.66 -13.60
N VAL A 11 -9.45 8.47 -12.78
CA VAL A 11 -8.13 9.08 -12.97
C VAL A 11 -7.10 7.96 -12.95
N SER A 12 -6.23 7.94 -13.94
CA SER A 12 -5.05 7.06 -13.96
C SER A 12 -3.79 7.88 -13.76
N PHE A 13 -2.87 7.37 -12.97
CA PHE A 13 -1.54 7.95 -12.83
C PHE A 13 -0.48 6.84 -12.89
N THR A 14 0.67 7.17 -13.44
CA THR A 14 1.85 6.31 -13.42
C THR A 14 2.63 6.63 -12.16
N ASN A 15 2.85 5.60 -11.34
CA ASN A 15 3.54 5.75 -10.08
C ASN A 15 5.06 5.60 -10.25
N VAL A 16 5.81 5.86 -9.17
CA VAL A 16 7.25 5.61 -9.10
C VAL A 16 7.56 4.13 -9.36
N PRO A 17 8.79 3.80 -9.82
CA PRO A 17 9.21 2.41 -9.95
C PRO A 17 9.03 1.65 -8.63
N ALA A 18 8.38 0.49 -8.70
CA ALA A 18 8.10 -0.37 -7.57
C ALA A 18 8.87 -1.69 -7.68
N PHE A 19 9.36 -2.23 -6.56
CA PHE A 19 10.19 -3.43 -6.56
C PHE A 19 10.01 -4.28 -5.31
N LEU A 20 10.22 -5.59 -5.44
CA LEU A 20 10.35 -6.50 -4.31
C LEU A 20 11.74 -6.34 -3.70
N TYR A 21 11.81 -5.88 -2.46
CA TYR A 21 13.06 -5.63 -1.74
C TYR A 21 13.59 -6.88 -1.02
N LYS A 22 12.73 -7.51 -0.19
CA LYS A 22 13.05 -8.75 0.52
C LYS A 22 11.86 -9.71 0.45
N LYS A 23 12.14 -10.94 0.00
CA LYS A 23 11.13 -11.99 -0.15
C LYS A 23 11.12 -12.91 1.07
N ASP A 24 9.93 -13.41 1.43
CA ASP A 24 9.72 -14.48 2.41
C ASP A 24 10.44 -14.25 3.76
N GLN A 25 10.35 -13.02 4.29
CA GLN A 25 10.87 -12.69 5.61
C GLN A 25 9.96 -13.23 6.69
N GLU A 26 10.51 -13.48 7.89
CA GLU A 26 9.75 -13.94 9.05
C GLU A 26 10.16 -13.15 10.30
N VAL A 27 9.18 -12.83 11.13
CA VAL A 27 9.37 -12.33 12.50
C VAL A 27 8.40 -13.03 13.44
N GLU A 28 8.71 -13.00 14.75
CA GLU A 28 7.81 -13.53 15.78
C GLU A 28 6.82 -12.43 16.22
N LEU A 29 5.51 -12.68 16.04
CA LEU A 29 4.47 -11.79 16.53
C LEU A 29 3.88 -12.38 17.82
N PRO A 30 3.95 -11.68 18.96
CA PRO A 30 3.44 -12.20 20.24
C PRO A 30 1.97 -12.66 20.15
N GLY A 31 1.72 -13.89 20.58
CA GLY A 31 0.39 -14.51 20.54
C GLY A 31 -0.02 -15.15 19.22
N TYR A 32 0.76 -14.95 18.16
CA TYR A 32 0.47 -15.48 16.81
C TYR A 32 1.59 -16.35 16.24
N GLY A 33 2.80 -16.32 16.86
CA GLY A 33 3.96 -17.06 16.39
C GLY A 33 4.63 -16.40 15.18
N LYS A 34 5.27 -17.21 14.34
CA LYS A 34 5.99 -16.73 13.15
C LYS A 34 5.05 -16.22 12.09
N ILE A 35 5.23 -14.97 11.70
CA ILE A 35 4.52 -14.31 10.59
C ILE A 35 5.47 -14.17 9.42
N ARG A 36 5.06 -14.69 8.26
CA ARG A 36 5.79 -14.57 6.99
C ARG A 36 5.24 -13.44 6.15
N PHE A 37 6.13 -12.65 5.55
CA PHE A 37 5.79 -11.50 4.72
C PHE A 37 6.87 -11.20 3.68
N ASP A 38 6.52 -10.37 2.72
CA ASP A 38 7.45 -9.75 1.79
C ASP A 38 7.64 -8.28 2.14
N ILE A 39 8.81 -7.72 1.84
CA ILE A 39 9.02 -6.26 1.91
C ILE A 39 9.16 -5.76 0.48
N SER A 40 8.26 -4.86 0.08
CA SER A 40 8.26 -4.24 -1.25
C SER A 40 8.14 -2.73 -1.18
N PHE A 41 8.70 -2.05 -2.17
CA PHE A 41 8.62 -0.61 -2.33
C PHE A 41 7.62 -0.25 -3.44
N GLY A 42 6.72 0.72 -3.16
CA GLY A 42 5.75 1.25 -4.12
C GLY A 42 5.56 2.77 -4.00
N GLY A 43 6.53 3.45 -3.39
CA GLY A 43 6.51 4.85 -2.97
C GLY A 43 6.86 5.00 -1.48
N SER A 44 6.64 3.95 -0.71
CA SER A 44 7.15 3.67 0.64
C SER A 44 7.43 2.18 0.73
N PHE A 45 8.13 1.73 1.78
CA PHE A 45 8.27 0.30 2.06
C PHE A 45 7.04 -0.24 2.78
N PHE A 46 6.56 -1.36 2.28
CA PHE A 46 5.43 -2.12 2.79
C PHE A 46 5.88 -3.50 3.28
N ALA A 47 5.41 -3.92 4.45
CA ALA A 47 5.34 -5.33 4.79
C ALA A 47 4.02 -5.90 4.26
N ILE A 48 4.10 -6.83 3.31
CA ILE A 48 2.96 -7.42 2.60
C ILE A 48 2.65 -8.79 3.21
N VAL A 49 1.57 -8.87 3.97
CA VAL A 49 1.26 -9.96 4.91
C VAL A 49 -0.10 -10.58 4.61
N LYS A 50 -0.20 -11.90 4.61
CA LYS A 50 -1.52 -12.57 4.56
C LYS A 50 -2.25 -12.44 5.89
N ALA A 51 -3.48 -11.89 5.88
CA ALA A 51 -4.31 -11.73 7.06
C ALA A 51 -4.72 -13.07 7.71
N GLU A 52 -4.79 -14.14 6.92
CA GLU A 52 -5.11 -15.48 7.42
C GLU A 52 -4.10 -16.00 8.47
N GLN A 53 -2.85 -15.51 8.46
CA GLN A 53 -1.82 -15.91 9.44
C GLN A 53 -2.14 -15.44 10.87
N VAL A 54 -2.96 -14.41 11.01
CA VAL A 54 -3.45 -13.93 12.30
C VAL A 54 -4.92 -14.29 12.54
N GLY A 55 -5.50 -15.15 11.67
CA GLY A 55 -6.87 -15.63 11.80
C GLY A 55 -7.93 -14.54 11.60
N LEU A 56 -7.60 -13.46 10.87
CA LEU A 56 -8.53 -12.36 10.63
C LEU A 56 -8.94 -12.27 9.16
N GLU A 57 -10.22 -11.99 8.96
CA GLU A 57 -10.76 -11.57 7.67
C GLU A 57 -10.59 -10.06 7.50
N ILE A 58 -10.40 -9.62 6.25
CA ILE A 58 -10.34 -8.20 5.92
C ILE A 58 -11.75 -7.66 5.73
N VAL A 59 -12.37 -7.29 6.86
CA VAL A 59 -13.72 -6.70 6.94
C VAL A 59 -13.70 -5.53 7.94
N PRO A 60 -14.61 -4.55 7.80
CA PRO A 60 -14.63 -3.37 8.67
C PRO A 60 -14.67 -3.69 10.16
N GLU A 61 -15.34 -4.77 10.55
CA GLU A 61 -15.48 -5.23 11.94
C GLU A 61 -14.14 -5.60 12.57
N ASN A 62 -13.17 -6.02 11.75
CA ASN A 62 -11.83 -6.39 12.19
C ASN A 62 -10.81 -5.24 12.05
N ALA A 63 -11.22 -4.06 11.60
CA ALA A 63 -10.30 -2.95 11.31
C ALA A 63 -9.41 -2.58 12.50
N ALA A 64 -9.98 -2.48 13.70
CA ALA A 64 -9.22 -2.17 14.92
C ALA A 64 -8.15 -3.23 15.24
N LYS A 65 -8.48 -4.52 15.10
CA LYS A 65 -7.52 -5.61 15.34
C LYS A 65 -6.43 -5.64 14.28
N LEU A 66 -6.77 -5.47 13.00
CA LEU A 66 -5.81 -5.40 11.91
C LEU A 66 -4.87 -4.20 12.09
N GLN A 67 -5.39 -3.06 12.57
CA GLN A 67 -4.64 -1.87 12.93
C GLN A 67 -3.62 -2.17 14.03
N ASP A 68 -4.08 -2.68 15.17
CA ASP A 68 -3.23 -2.94 16.34
C ASP A 68 -2.11 -3.94 16.01
N LEU A 69 -2.44 -5.03 15.34
CA LEU A 69 -1.47 -6.04 14.91
C LEU A 69 -0.52 -5.49 13.83
N GLY A 70 -1.03 -4.65 12.92
CA GLY A 70 -0.22 -4.00 11.91
C GLY A 70 0.86 -3.09 12.51
N ILE A 71 0.51 -2.29 13.53
CA ILE A 71 1.47 -1.44 14.24
C ILE A 71 2.52 -2.30 14.95
N GLN A 72 2.09 -3.30 15.72
CA GLN A 72 3.00 -4.20 16.44
C GLN A 72 3.97 -4.89 15.46
N LEU A 73 3.45 -5.43 14.37
CA LEU A 73 4.24 -6.10 13.37
C LEU A 73 5.26 -5.16 12.70
N ARG A 74 4.82 -3.94 12.32
CA ARG A 74 5.70 -2.91 11.76
C ARG A 74 6.86 -2.57 12.68
N ASP A 75 6.57 -2.37 13.96
CA ASP A 75 7.56 -1.98 14.96
C ASP A 75 8.58 -3.11 15.20
N ILE A 76 8.12 -4.37 15.21
CA ILE A 76 9.01 -5.55 15.27
C ILE A 76 9.89 -5.63 14.02
N ILE A 77 9.30 -5.50 12.83
CA ILE A 77 10.04 -5.55 11.57
C ILE A 77 11.14 -4.48 11.53
N ASN A 78 10.81 -3.24 11.87
CA ASN A 78 11.79 -2.15 11.86
C ASN A 78 12.91 -2.32 12.89
N LYS A 79 12.66 -3.05 13.96
CA LYS A 79 13.67 -3.38 14.97
C LYS A 79 14.60 -4.50 14.51
N GLU A 80 14.09 -5.48 13.79
CA GLU A 80 14.81 -6.73 13.47
C GLU A 80 15.37 -6.76 12.05
N ILE A 81 14.72 -6.07 11.10
CA ILE A 81 15.06 -6.14 9.68
C ILE A 81 15.40 -4.74 9.15
N PRO A 82 16.67 -4.41 9.00
CA PRO A 82 17.05 -3.14 8.40
C PRO A 82 16.62 -3.08 6.93
N VAL A 83 16.02 -1.97 6.55
CA VAL A 83 15.68 -1.63 5.17
C VAL A 83 16.28 -0.29 4.81
N GLN A 84 16.64 -0.12 3.55
CA GLN A 84 17.09 1.16 3.01
C GLN A 84 16.85 1.19 1.50
N HIS A 85 16.26 2.28 1.01
CA HIS A 85 16.11 2.48 -0.42
C HIS A 85 17.48 2.68 -1.08
N PRO A 86 17.81 1.97 -2.18
CA PRO A 86 19.17 1.97 -2.72
C PRO A 86 19.62 3.32 -3.28
N GLU A 87 18.67 4.19 -3.68
CA GLU A 87 18.95 5.49 -4.28
C GLU A 87 18.50 6.67 -3.42
N LEU A 88 17.66 6.43 -2.40
CA LEU A 88 17.07 7.45 -1.51
C LEU A 88 17.38 7.12 -0.05
N PRO A 89 18.58 7.45 0.46
CA PRO A 89 19.04 7.00 1.79
C PRO A 89 18.15 7.45 2.96
N HIS A 90 17.36 8.50 2.79
CA HIS A 90 16.41 8.98 3.80
C HIS A 90 15.18 8.08 3.95
N ILE A 91 14.95 7.15 3.03
CA ILE A 91 13.89 6.12 3.13
C ILE A 91 14.52 4.84 3.66
N HIS A 92 14.37 4.59 4.97
CA HIS A 92 15.07 3.53 5.67
C HIS A 92 14.22 2.80 6.72
N SER A 93 12.90 2.82 6.57
CA SER A 93 11.96 2.09 7.43
C SER A 93 10.84 1.45 6.62
N VAL A 94 10.24 0.40 7.18
CA VAL A 94 8.92 -0.09 6.74
C VAL A 94 7.87 0.79 7.40
N ASP A 95 7.16 1.59 6.61
CA ASP A 95 6.22 2.56 7.14
C ASP A 95 4.79 2.01 7.22
N LEU A 96 4.47 1.01 6.38
CA LEU A 96 3.12 0.49 6.24
C LEU A 96 3.10 -1.03 6.32
N VAL A 97 2.01 -1.57 6.89
CA VAL A 97 1.67 -2.98 6.82
C VAL A 97 0.45 -3.14 5.93
N GLU A 98 0.58 -3.94 4.90
CA GLU A 98 -0.48 -4.29 3.98
C GLU A 98 -0.95 -5.73 4.26
N TRP A 99 -2.06 -5.84 4.99
CA TRP A 99 -2.77 -7.09 5.12
C TRP A 99 -3.47 -7.42 3.82
N TRP A 100 -3.34 -8.65 3.33
CA TRP A 100 -4.03 -9.06 2.12
C TRP A 100 -4.66 -10.45 2.25
N SER A 101 -5.70 -10.69 1.47
CA SER A 101 -6.40 -11.97 1.37
C SER A 101 -6.92 -12.22 -0.04
N LYS A 102 -7.37 -13.44 -0.30
CA LYS A 102 -8.29 -13.70 -1.42
C LYS A 102 -9.60 -12.96 -1.19
N THR A 103 -10.37 -12.78 -2.24
CA THR A 103 -11.71 -12.17 -2.17
C THR A 103 -12.69 -12.98 -3.02
N GLU A 104 -13.97 -12.93 -2.64
CA GLU A 104 -15.07 -13.47 -3.42
C GLU A 104 -15.81 -12.38 -4.22
N THR A 105 -15.39 -11.14 -4.08
CA THR A 105 -15.98 -10.01 -4.78
C THR A 105 -15.75 -10.13 -6.27
N LYS A 106 -16.83 -10.23 -7.03
CA LYS A 106 -16.76 -10.34 -8.49
C LYS A 106 -16.03 -9.16 -9.10
N GLY A 107 -15.01 -9.44 -9.88
CA GLY A 107 -14.19 -8.42 -10.57
C GLY A 107 -13.01 -7.91 -9.75
N ALA A 108 -12.82 -8.35 -8.50
CA ALA A 108 -11.59 -8.11 -7.74
C ALA A 108 -10.65 -9.32 -7.83
N THR A 109 -9.35 -9.04 -7.82
CA THR A 109 -8.30 -10.09 -7.85
C THR A 109 -7.94 -10.51 -6.43
N LEU A 110 -7.68 -9.55 -5.55
CA LEU A 110 -7.35 -9.72 -4.14
C LEU A 110 -7.98 -8.59 -3.33
N LYS A 111 -7.93 -8.71 -2.01
CA LYS A 111 -8.42 -7.72 -1.04
C LYS A 111 -7.30 -7.29 -0.10
N ASN A 112 -7.30 -6.04 0.33
CA ASN A 112 -6.34 -5.52 1.30
C ASN A 112 -6.93 -4.63 2.39
N CYS A 113 -6.09 -4.43 3.39
CA CYS A 113 -6.24 -3.42 4.43
C CYS A 113 -4.85 -2.87 4.75
N VAL A 114 -4.61 -1.59 4.51
CA VAL A 114 -3.32 -0.95 4.76
C VAL A 114 -3.38 -0.18 6.06
N VAL A 115 -2.40 -0.45 6.94
CA VAL A 115 -2.19 0.22 8.23
C VAL A 115 -0.94 1.10 8.13
N PHE A 116 -1.04 2.36 8.53
CA PHE A 116 0.03 3.34 8.42
C PHE A 116 0.01 4.38 9.55
N GLY A 117 1.04 5.22 9.62
CA GLY A 117 1.14 6.33 10.56
C GLY A 117 1.05 5.88 12.02
N GLN A 118 0.20 6.52 12.80
CA GLN A 118 -0.05 6.22 14.21
C GLN A 118 -1.21 5.23 14.41
N GLY A 119 -1.54 4.45 13.36
CA GLY A 119 -2.62 3.48 13.38
C GLY A 119 -3.82 3.88 12.53
N GLN A 120 -3.59 4.64 11.46
CA GLN A 120 -4.63 4.88 10.47
C GLN A 120 -4.83 3.63 9.60
N VAL A 121 -6.09 3.38 9.24
CA VAL A 121 -6.49 2.35 8.28
C VAL A 121 -6.95 3.04 7.00
N ASP A 122 -6.34 2.66 5.86
CA ASP A 122 -6.75 3.21 4.57
C ASP A 122 -8.15 2.72 4.18
N ARG A 123 -9.01 3.63 3.79
CA ARG A 123 -10.34 3.30 3.26
C ARG A 123 -10.31 2.89 1.80
N SER A 124 -9.27 3.26 1.10
CA SER A 124 -9.00 2.88 -0.29
C SER A 124 -8.13 1.62 -0.38
N PRO A 125 -7.97 1.02 -1.58
CA PRO A 125 -7.00 -0.05 -1.79
C PRO A 125 -5.54 0.38 -1.64
N CYS A 126 -5.24 1.66 -1.37
CA CYS A 126 -3.92 2.27 -1.31
C CYS A 126 -3.17 2.24 -2.66
N GLY A 127 -2.85 3.41 -3.23
CA GLY A 127 -2.17 3.48 -4.54
C GLY A 127 -0.74 2.95 -4.50
N THR A 128 0.04 3.35 -3.49
CA THR A 128 1.42 2.90 -3.27
C THR A 128 1.46 1.44 -2.80
N GLY A 129 0.50 0.99 -1.97
CA GLY A 129 0.34 -0.40 -1.57
C GLY A 129 0.00 -1.30 -2.76
N THR A 130 -0.96 -0.90 -3.61
CA THR A 130 -1.27 -1.60 -4.86
C THR A 130 -0.03 -1.72 -5.75
N SER A 131 0.79 -0.67 -5.85
CA SER A 131 2.03 -0.68 -6.62
C SER A 131 3.07 -1.67 -6.04
N ALA A 132 3.27 -1.66 -4.72
CA ALA A 132 4.14 -2.59 -4.01
C ALA A 132 3.67 -4.05 -4.16
N LYS A 133 2.36 -4.28 -4.06
CA LYS A 133 1.76 -5.60 -4.27
C LYS A 133 1.96 -6.11 -5.70
N MET A 134 1.72 -5.27 -6.70
CA MET A 134 1.96 -5.65 -8.11
C MET A 134 3.43 -6.00 -8.36
N ALA A 135 4.38 -5.24 -7.79
CA ALA A 135 5.80 -5.55 -7.89
C ALA A 135 6.14 -6.89 -7.24
N THR A 136 5.54 -7.19 -6.08
CA THR A 136 5.68 -8.48 -5.42
C THR A 136 5.17 -9.63 -6.30
N LEU A 137 3.95 -9.50 -6.83
CA LEU A 137 3.34 -10.53 -7.68
C LEU A 137 4.11 -10.73 -8.98
N PHE A 138 4.59 -9.64 -9.60
CA PHE A 138 5.42 -9.70 -10.80
C PHE A 138 6.74 -10.43 -10.56
N ALA A 139 7.46 -10.07 -9.48
CA ALA A 139 8.71 -10.72 -9.11
C ALA A 139 8.55 -12.21 -8.77
N LYS A 140 7.36 -12.61 -8.29
CA LYS A 140 7.00 -14.01 -8.04
C LYS A 140 6.44 -14.75 -9.27
N GLY A 141 6.25 -14.05 -10.40
CA GLY A 141 5.69 -14.61 -11.62
C GLY A 141 4.17 -14.82 -11.59
N GLU A 142 3.49 -14.21 -10.64
CA GLU A 142 2.04 -14.31 -10.41
C GLU A 142 1.23 -13.21 -11.10
N LEU A 143 1.89 -12.18 -11.63
CA LEU A 143 1.29 -11.10 -12.44
C LEU A 143 2.19 -10.82 -13.63
N LYS A 144 1.62 -10.57 -14.81
CA LYS A 144 2.36 -10.25 -16.03
C LYS A 144 2.25 -8.77 -16.38
N MET A 145 3.20 -8.30 -17.19
CA MET A 145 3.12 -6.95 -17.75
C MET A 145 1.89 -6.81 -18.65
N GLY A 146 1.15 -5.71 -18.52
CA GLY A 146 -0.11 -5.45 -19.23
C GLY A 146 -1.32 -6.19 -18.67
N GLU A 147 -1.14 -7.09 -17.69
CA GLU A 147 -2.24 -7.76 -17.03
C GLU A 147 -2.92 -6.83 -16.01
N LYS A 148 -4.26 -6.80 -16.03
CA LYS A 148 -5.04 -6.00 -15.10
C LYS A 148 -5.11 -6.67 -13.73
N PHE A 149 -4.86 -5.88 -12.69
CA PHE A 149 -4.94 -6.26 -11.30
C PHE A 149 -6.00 -5.40 -10.60
N PHE A 150 -7.00 -6.03 -10.00
CA PHE A 150 -8.09 -5.34 -9.31
C PHE A 150 -7.96 -5.56 -7.81
N TYR A 151 -7.60 -4.52 -7.08
CA TYR A 151 -7.41 -4.60 -5.64
C TYR A 151 -8.59 -3.99 -4.91
N GLU A 152 -9.20 -4.78 -4.05
CA GLU A 152 -10.34 -4.39 -3.23
C GLU A 152 -9.85 -3.87 -1.86
N SER A 153 -10.41 -2.77 -1.38
CA SER A 153 -10.16 -2.28 -0.02
C SER A 153 -11.00 -3.01 1.02
N ILE A 154 -10.71 -2.78 2.30
CA ILE A 154 -11.52 -3.25 3.42
C ILE A 154 -13.00 -2.82 3.32
N LEU A 155 -13.30 -1.70 2.65
CA LEU A 155 -14.65 -1.17 2.43
C LEU A 155 -15.29 -1.63 1.12
N GLY A 156 -14.62 -2.48 0.31
CA GLY A 156 -15.15 -2.96 -0.97
C GLY A 156 -14.93 -2.01 -2.14
N THR A 157 -14.17 -0.91 -1.99
CA THR A 157 -13.79 -0.07 -3.13
C THR A 157 -12.65 -0.72 -3.90
N ILE A 158 -12.57 -0.49 -5.22
CA ILE A 158 -11.60 -1.18 -6.10
C ILE A 158 -10.73 -0.16 -6.82
N PHE A 159 -9.41 -0.39 -6.80
CA PHE A 159 -8.46 0.19 -7.73
C PHE A 159 -8.10 -0.82 -8.82
N GLU A 160 -7.93 -0.31 -10.02
CA GLU A 160 -7.38 -1.05 -11.15
C GLU A 160 -5.88 -0.73 -11.25
N GLY A 161 -5.03 -1.75 -11.26
CA GLY A 161 -3.60 -1.65 -11.47
C GLY A 161 -3.17 -2.32 -12.77
N GLU A 162 -2.10 -1.81 -13.38
CA GLU A 162 -1.44 -2.40 -14.54
C GLU A 162 0.05 -2.10 -14.49
N ILE A 163 0.88 -3.09 -14.84
CA ILE A 163 2.32 -2.87 -15.04
C ILE A 163 2.53 -2.42 -16.47
N VAL A 164 2.88 -1.14 -16.66
CA VAL A 164 3.04 -0.51 -17.99
C VAL A 164 4.49 -0.48 -18.48
N GLY A 165 5.44 -0.87 -17.65
CA GLY A 165 6.86 -0.90 -18.01
C GLY A 165 7.73 -1.59 -16.98
N LYS A 166 9.02 -1.72 -17.33
CA LYS A 166 10.07 -2.22 -16.44
C LYS A 166 11.08 -1.11 -16.17
N ALA A 167 11.72 -1.17 -15.02
CA ALA A 167 12.78 -0.25 -14.61
C ALA A 167 13.83 -1.00 -13.79
N LYS A 168 14.86 -0.28 -13.37
CA LYS A 168 15.78 -0.69 -12.30
C LYS A 168 15.83 0.41 -11.25
N VAL A 169 16.00 -0.01 -10.00
CA VAL A 169 16.24 0.88 -8.86
C VAL A 169 17.43 0.29 -8.10
N GLY A 170 18.60 0.90 -8.27
CA GLY A 170 19.85 0.28 -7.85
C GLY A 170 20.04 -1.10 -8.51
N GLU A 171 20.20 -2.13 -7.69
CA GLU A 171 20.35 -3.53 -8.15
C GLU A 171 19.00 -4.25 -8.37
N TYR A 172 17.86 -3.67 -7.92
CA TYR A 172 16.56 -4.32 -7.96
C TYR A 172 15.89 -4.19 -9.34
N ASP A 173 15.36 -5.31 -9.82
CA ASP A 173 14.41 -5.29 -10.94
C ASP A 173 13.10 -4.65 -10.46
N ALA A 174 12.68 -3.60 -11.13
CA ALA A 174 11.52 -2.81 -10.79
C ALA A 174 10.49 -2.81 -11.93
N VAL A 175 9.26 -2.51 -11.60
CA VAL A 175 8.16 -2.31 -12.53
C VAL A 175 7.66 -0.87 -12.48
N ILE A 176 7.06 -0.40 -13.56
CA ILE A 176 6.35 0.89 -13.62
C ILE A 176 4.87 0.61 -13.45
N PRO A 177 4.28 0.84 -12.27
CA PRO A 177 2.85 0.60 -12.06
C PRO A 177 2.03 1.81 -12.50
N GLN A 178 0.88 1.55 -13.09
CA GLN A 178 -0.18 2.52 -13.33
C GLN A 178 -1.39 2.14 -12.50
N ILE A 179 -1.93 3.11 -11.76
CA ILE A 179 -3.10 2.93 -10.88
C ILE A 179 -4.24 3.78 -11.41
N THR A 180 -5.42 3.19 -11.47
CA THR A 180 -6.66 3.85 -11.87
C THR A 180 -7.70 3.75 -10.77
N GLY A 181 -8.27 4.86 -10.37
CA GLY A 181 -9.32 4.95 -9.37
C GLY A 181 -10.28 6.09 -9.62
N SER A 182 -11.22 6.25 -8.70
CA SER A 182 -12.17 7.37 -8.67
C SER A 182 -12.16 8.02 -7.30
N ALA A 183 -12.59 9.29 -7.25
CA ALA A 183 -12.68 10.06 -6.02
C ALA A 183 -13.94 10.93 -6.02
N TYR A 184 -14.36 11.34 -4.83
CA TYR A 184 -15.51 12.21 -4.62
C TYR A 184 -15.08 13.50 -3.95
N ILE A 185 -15.70 14.62 -4.32
CA ILE A 185 -15.49 15.89 -3.65
C ILE A 185 -16.13 15.80 -2.26
N THR A 186 -15.30 16.00 -1.22
CA THR A 186 -15.74 15.94 0.18
C THR A 186 -15.85 17.32 0.84
N GLY A 187 -15.34 18.37 0.17
CA GLY A 187 -15.42 19.74 0.71
C GLY A 187 -14.67 20.76 -0.12
N PHE A 188 -14.92 22.00 0.21
CA PHE A 188 -14.18 23.18 -0.25
C PHE A 188 -13.66 23.90 0.98
N ASN A 189 -12.36 24.20 1.05
CA ASN A 189 -11.71 24.77 2.20
C ASN A 189 -11.06 26.12 1.83
N HIS A 190 -11.23 27.13 2.70
CA HIS A 190 -10.52 28.37 2.62
C HIS A 190 -9.53 28.44 3.78
N PHE A 191 -8.24 28.51 3.47
CA PHE A 191 -7.19 28.71 4.45
C PHE A 191 -6.68 30.14 4.38
N VAL A 192 -6.45 30.76 5.52
CA VAL A 192 -5.90 32.11 5.63
C VAL A 192 -4.64 32.04 6.49
N ILE A 193 -3.71 32.94 6.19
CA ILE A 193 -2.55 33.20 7.03
C ILE A 193 -2.85 34.52 7.77
N ASP A 194 -2.94 34.47 9.09
CA ASP A 194 -3.05 35.67 9.92
C ASP A 194 -1.65 36.24 10.12
N GLU A 195 -1.45 37.48 9.69
CA GLU A 195 -0.17 38.17 9.78
C GLU A 195 0.30 38.34 11.23
N THR A 196 -0.61 38.31 12.19
CA THR A 196 -0.31 38.47 13.63
C THR A 196 0.01 37.13 14.31
N ASP A 197 -0.22 35.97 13.65
CA ASP A 197 0.08 34.66 14.20
C ASP A 197 1.62 34.44 14.28
N PRO A 198 2.18 34.31 15.48
CA PRO A 198 3.62 34.11 15.66
C PRO A 198 4.15 32.79 15.08
N VAL A 199 3.27 31.80 14.84
CA VAL A 199 3.63 30.47 14.29
C VAL A 199 3.07 30.24 12.88
N LYS A 200 2.69 31.29 12.17
CA LYS A 200 2.07 31.23 10.83
C LYS A 200 2.84 30.44 9.77
N TYR A 201 4.15 30.25 9.94
CA TYR A 201 4.99 29.48 9.03
C TYR A 201 5.40 28.09 9.58
N GLY A 202 4.78 27.66 10.69
CA GLY A 202 5.15 26.42 11.38
C GLY A 202 6.41 26.56 12.22
N PHE A 203 7.09 25.45 12.49
CA PHE A 203 8.37 25.42 13.21
C PHE A 203 9.52 25.03 12.32
#